data_18be7b9e40793c6a93595297ddbb6c54
#
_entry.id   18be7b9e40793c6a93595297ddbb6c54
#
_cell.length_a   1.000
_cell.length_b   1.000
_cell.length_c   1.000
_cell.angle_alpha   90.00
_cell.angle_beta   90.00
_cell.angle_gamma   90.00
#
_symmetry.space_group_name_H-M   'P 1'
#
loop_
_entity.id
_entity.type
_entity.pdbx_description
1 polymer ?
#
loop_
_entity_poly.entity_id
_entity_poly.type
_entity_poly.pdbx_seq_one_letter_code
_entity_poly.pdbx_strand_id
1 'polypeptide(L)'
;LKMFSNATSIETIAHSLNVSHSSVHNWIKTNLLETIEMDNKIYVKTSSFLDFCHNHLGKNKLNKYANKSLKDTYNHKELTLKYLKKLESSSLLENLGSYYEEELSNTTRNLEGIYYTPNTIVERLFTLPKDFDVSCATFCDPCCGSGNFIMHALKLGFKVENIYGYDIDAFAIALTKERIKERYGIDCPNILQKDFLNLEHTPQFDCIFTNPPWGKKYHKNQKEIFKRRFNLIQSLDSASLFFMASLNCLKENAHLGLLLPESCLNIDVFSEMREIALTFQIKKLMDFNKPFKTLITRAVGLVLTKTPNKTPNNDEKISCFYQDNEFKRSPYSFSNNPKKIFNIHCSSKENEVLDHLFSIPHMTLKDNAHFALGIVTGNNKEKLYSKQERNTIPIFSGSDISKDSLKTPSKFISTDLSQCQQVAPLSLYKAREKIVYKFISSKLVFFCDTKQRLFLNSANMFVLKENFPIQSYTLKELLNSDLMQFIFEKLFRTHKILRKDLECLPLFTQFINDKFDEKTYLECLGIEKLDSKHFAIKS
;
A
#
# COMPACT_ATOMS: atom_id res chain seq x y z
N LEU A 1 25.51 -14.10 -18.44
CA LEU A 1 24.66 -13.64 -19.58
C LEU A 1 25.21 -14.25 -20.85
N LYS A 2 24.59 -15.33 -21.39
CA LYS A 2 24.91 -15.84 -22.72
C LYS A 2 24.27 -14.85 -23.73
N MET A 3 25.03 -13.90 -24.22
CA MET A 3 24.74 -13.21 -25.48
C MET A 3 25.04 -14.20 -26.62
N PHE A 4 24.03 -14.67 -27.31
CA PHE A 4 24.23 -15.18 -28.66
C PHE A 4 24.60 -13.97 -29.53
N SER A 5 25.64 -14.03 -30.31
CA SER A 5 26.21 -12.89 -31.04
C SER A 5 25.21 -12.14 -31.94
N ASN A 6 24.07 -12.74 -32.28
CA ASN A 6 23.09 -12.20 -33.22
C ASN A 6 21.64 -12.12 -32.70
N ALA A 7 21.33 -12.54 -31.44
CA ALA A 7 19.97 -12.57 -30.91
C ALA A 7 19.90 -12.20 -29.43
N THR A 8 18.93 -11.38 -29.05
CA THR A 8 18.69 -10.91 -27.67
C THR A 8 17.29 -11.35 -27.22
N SER A 9 17.18 -11.89 -26.00
CA SER A 9 15.88 -12.33 -25.50
C SER A 9 14.97 -11.13 -25.17
N ILE A 10 13.65 -11.33 -25.29
CA ILE A 10 12.64 -10.33 -24.91
C ILE A 10 12.80 -9.93 -23.44
N GLU A 11 13.15 -10.87 -22.60
CA GLU A 11 13.41 -10.66 -21.17
C GLU A 11 14.62 -9.76 -20.92
N THR A 12 15.72 -9.99 -21.66
CA THR A 12 16.93 -9.17 -21.61
C THR A 12 16.67 -7.73 -22.06
N ILE A 13 15.89 -7.55 -23.14
CA ILE A 13 15.50 -6.22 -23.62
C ILE A 13 14.60 -5.51 -22.62
N ALA A 14 13.58 -6.19 -22.11
CA ALA A 14 12.68 -5.64 -21.09
C ALA A 14 13.44 -5.20 -19.85
N HIS A 15 14.39 -6.01 -19.40
CA HIS A 15 15.25 -5.70 -18.26
C HIS A 15 16.21 -4.52 -18.55
N SER A 16 16.91 -4.54 -19.70
CA SER A 16 17.89 -3.49 -20.05
C SER A 16 17.26 -2.11 -20.23
N LEU A 17 15.99 -2.06 -20.67
CA LEU A 17 15.25 -0.82 -20.89
C LEU A 17 14.29 -0.48 -19.75
N ASN A 18 14.23 -1.30 -18.72
CA ASN A 18 13.30 -1.17 -17.60
C ASN A 18 11.82 -1.01 -18.03
N VAL A 19 11.39 -1.85 -18.97
CA VAL A 19 10.02 -1.85 -19.50
C VAL A 19 9.35 -3.21 -19.30
N SER A 20 8.02 -3.25 -19.46
CA SER A 20 7.30 -4.51 -19.40
C SER A 20 7.56 -5.39 -20.62
N HIS A 21 7.50 -6.72 -20.48
CA HIS A 21 7.51 -7.66 -21.60
C HIS A 21 6.44 -7.32 -22.65
N SER A 22 5.26 -6.86 -22.21
CA SER A 22 4.18 -6.42 -23.09
C SER A 22 4.58 -5.23 -23.97
N SER A 23 5.44 -4.33 -23.49
CA SER A 23 5.96 -3.22 -24.28
C SER A 23 6.86 -3.73 -25.41
N VAL A 24 7.76 -4.67 -25.10
CA VAL A 24 8.65 -5.29 -26.10
C VAL A 24 7.83 -6.08 -27.12
N HIS A 25 6.84 -6.85 -26.69
CA HIS A 25 5.92 -7.53 -27.60
C HIS A 25 5.14 -6.58 -28.51
N ASN A 26 4.74 -5.41 -28.03
CA ASN A 26 4.10 -4.38 -28.84
C ASN A 26 5.06 -3.81 -29.91
N TRP A 27 6.32 -3.60 -29.57
CA TRP A 27 7.33 -3.14 -30.54
C TRP A 27 7.60 -4.18 -31.61
N ILE A 28 7.56 -5.47 -31.27
CA ILE A 28 7.62 -6.58 -32.23
C ILE A 28 6.38 -6.56 -33.13
N LYS A 29 5.18 -6.46 -32.56
CA LYS A 29 3.91 -6.41 -33.32
C LYS A 29 3.80 -5.22 -34.25
N THR A 30 4.43 -4.10 -33.91
CA THR A 30 4.45 -2.88 -34.72
C THR A 30 5.66 -2.80 -35.67
N ASN A 31 6.39 -3.91 -35.85
CA ASN A 31 7.58 -4.02 -36.69
C ASN A 31 8.70 -3.01 -36.35
N LEU A 32 8.77 -2.56 -35.11
CA LEU A 32 9.86 -1.73 -34.60
C LEU A 32 11.06 -2.56 -34.13
N LEU A 33 10.84 -3.84 -33.86
CA LEU A 33 11.85 -4.84 -33.54
C LEU A 33 11.67 -6.06 -34.42
N GLU A 34 12.72 -6.44 -35.14
CA GLU A 34 12.75 -7.68 -35.91
C GLU A 34 13.10 -8.87 -35.05
N THR A 35 12.41 -9.97 -35.29
CA THR A 35 12.58 -11.20 -34.55
C THR A 35 13.25 -12.30 -35.35
N ILE A 36 13.81 -13.24 -34.62
CA ILE A 36 14.32 -14.52 -35.14
C ILE A 36 13.83 -15.63 -34.22
N GLU A 37 13.42 -16.75 -34.78
CA GLU A 37 13.00 -17.91 -34.02
C GLU A 37 14.17 -18.91 -33.87
N MET A 38 14.45 -19.32 -32.64
CA MET A 38 15.49 -20.27 -32.29
C MET A 38 14.97 -21.17 -31.17
N ASP A 39 15.09 -22.50 -31.34
CA ASP A 39 14.65 -23.50 -30.36
C ASP A 39 13.19 -23.31 -29.89
N ASN A 40 12.28 -23.06 -30.84
CA ASN A 40 10.85 -22.75 -30.60
C ASN A 40 10.61 -21.54 -29.66
N LYS A 41 11.56 -20.61 -29.58
CA LYS A 41 11.44 -19.35 -28.85
C LYS A 41 11.75 -18.17 -29.75
N ILE A 42 11.02 -17.06 -29.52
CA ILE A 42 11.19 -15.83 -30.25
C ILE A 42 12.27 -14.98 -29.55
N TYR A 43 13.29 -14.59 -30.32
CA TYR A 43 14.32 -13.64 -29.92
C TYR A 43 14.27 -12.41 -30.82
N VAL A 44 14.79 -11.30 -30.38
CA VAL A 44 14.96 -10.08 -31.18
C VAL A 44 16.37 -10.10 -31.77
N LYS A 45 16.50 -9.76 -33.06
CA LYS A 45 17.81 -9.58 -33.71
C LYS A 45 18.57 -8.48 -32.96
N THR A 46 19.79 -8.76 -32.53
CA THR A 46 20.63 -7.80 -31.80
C THR A 46 20.87 -6.51 -32.60
N SER A 47 21.07 -6.60 -33.92
CA SER A 47 21.18 -5.45 -34.80
C SER A 47 19.92 -4.59 -34.81
N SER A 48 18.75 -5.20 -34.91
CA SER A 48 17.47 -4.49 -34.87
C SER A 48 17.23 -3.82 -33.50
N PHE A 49 17.66 -4.46 -32.39
CA PHE A 49 17.59 -3.85 -31.09
C PHE A 49 18.52 -2.64 -30.94
N LEU A 50 19.73 -2.72 -31.45
CA LEU A 50 20.66 -1.59 -31.46
C LEU A 50 20.14 -0.43 -32.32
N ASP A 51 19.58 -0.74 -33.49
CA ASP A 51 18.95 0.25 -34.38
C ASP A 51 17.74 0.89 -33.71
N PHE A 52 16.91 0.11 -33.05
CA PHE A 52 15.80 0.60 -32.25
C PHE A 52 16.27 1.56 -31.14
N CYS A 53 17.32 1.22 -30.41
CA CYS A 53 17.90 2.08 -29.38
C CYS A 53 18.39 3.41 -29.98
N HIS A 54 18.97 3.39 -31.18
CA HIS A 54 19.54 4.57 -31.81
C HIS A 54 18.47 5.45 -32.47
N ASN A 55 17.49 4.86 -33.16
CA ASN A 55 16.55 5.56 -34.02
C ASN A 55 15.16 5.78 -33.43
N HIS A 56 14.74 4.96 -32.47
CA HIS A 56 13.37 4.94 -31.93
C HIS A 56 13.26 5.21 -30.43
N LEU A 57 14.30 4.91 -29.66
CA LEU A 57 14.30 5.09 -28.21
C LEU A 57 14.13 6.58 -27.87
N GLY A 58 13.09 6.90 -27.11
CA GLY A 58 12.80 8.29 -26.71
C GLY A 58 12.10 9.16 -27.76
N LYS A 59 11.80 8.64 -28.98
CA LYS A 59 11.11 9.39 -30.05
C LYS A 59 9.59 9.10 -30.05
N ASN A 60 8.81 10.04 -30.58
CA ASN A 60 7.32 10.08 -30.52
C ASN A 60 6.55 8.88 -31.12
N LYS A 61 7.22 7.89 -31.70
CA LYS A 61 6.58 6.70 -32.29
C LYS A 61 6.35 5.55 -31.32
N LEU A 62 6.92 5.62 -30.12
CA LEU A 62 6.75 4.58 -29.11
C LEU A 62 5.46 4.79 -28.32
N ASN A 63 4.90 3.70 -27.79
CA ASN A 63 3.75 3.76 -26.90
C ASN A 63 3.99 4.80 -25.78
N LYS A 64 3.03 5.71 -25.59
CA LYS A 64 3.12 6.87 -24.70
C LYS A 64 3.62 6.55 -23.30
N TYR A 65 3.33 5.36 -22.79
CA TYR A 65 3.78 4.85 -21.48
C TYR A 65 5.24 4.40 -21.48
N ALA A 66 5.67 3.65 -22.48
CA ALA A 66 7.04 3.17 -22.60
C ALA A 66 8.01 4.33 -22.86
N ASN A 67 7.63 5.28 -23.73
CA ASN A 67 8.39 6.51 -23.96
C ASN A 67 8.57 7.33 -22.69
N LYS A 68 7.53 7.47 -21.87
CA LYS A 68 7.59 8.23 -20.64
C LYS A 68 8.56 7.57 -19.65
N SER A 69 8.47 6.26 -19.44
CA SER A 69 9.35 5.53 -18.52
C SER A 69 10.82 5.60 -18.94
N LEU A 70 11.13 5.41 -20.23
CA LEU A 70 12.50 5.49 -20.75
C LEU A 70 13.08 6.90 -20.67
N LYS A 71 12.28 7.92 -21.02
CA LYS A 71 12.66 9.32 -20.91
C LYS A 71 12.93 9.71 -19.45
N ASP A 72 12.09 9.24 -18.53
CA ASP A 72 12.23 9.52 -17.10
C ASP A 72 13.52 8.86 -16.54
N THR A 73 13.87 7.64 -16.94
CA THR A 73 15.11 6.97 -16.50
C THR A 73 16.37 7.68 -17.04
N TYR A 74 16.35 8.12 -18.30
CA TYR A 74 17.45 8.87 -18.89
C TYR A 74 17.63 10.23 -18.21
N ASN A 75 16.53 10.97 -18.03
CA ASN A 75 16.52 12.26 -17.36
C ASN A 75 17.00 12.15 -15.90
N HIS A 76 16.71 11.04 -15.21
CA HIS A 76 17.19 10.82 -13.85
C HIS A 76 18.72 10.71 -13.78
N LYS A 77 19.34 9.94 -14.67
CA LYS A 77 20.82 9.84 -14.74
C LYS A 77 21.48 11.19 -15.05
N GLU A 78 20.96 11.94 -16.01
CA GLU A 78 21.47 13.28 -16.33
C GLU A 78 21.30 14.23 -15.13
N LEU A 79 20.16 14.18 -14.46
CA LEU A 79 19.90 14.99 -13.29
C LEU A 79 20.87 14.66 -12.13
N THR A 80 21.09 13.37 -11.86
CA THR A 80 22.07 12.92 -10.87
C THR A 80 23.45 13.48 -11.16
N LEU A 81 23.94 13.39 -12.41
CA LEU A 81 25.23 13.94 -12.81
C LEU A 81 25.28 15.47 -12.71
N LYS A 82 24.20 16.16 -13.08
CA LYS A 82 24.08 17.62 -12.92
C LYS A 82 24.24 18.05 -11.46
N TYR A 83 23.57 17.32 -10.55
CA TYR A 83 23.60 17.65 -9.12
C TYR A 83 24.89 17.23 -8.44
N LEU A 84 25.55 16.15 -8.88
CA LEU A 84 26.91 15.83 -8.41
C LEU A 84 27.89 16.97 -8.74
N LYS A 85 27.82 17.54 -9.95
CA LYS A 85 28.63 18.73 -10.31
C LYS A 85 28.26 19.98 -9.52
N LYS A 86 26.96 20.19 -9.26
CA LYS A 86 26.52 21.31 -8.39
C LYS A 86 27.02 21.18 -6.96
N LEU A 87 27.11 19.96 -6.44
CA LEU A 87 27.59 19.69 -5.09
C LEU A 87 29.01 20.22 -4.87
N GLU A 88 29.89 20.07 -5.88
CA GLU A 88 31.28 20.53 -5.84
C GLU A 88 31.41 22.07 -5.72
N SER A 89 30.38 22.83 -6.10
CA SER A 89 30.41 24.30 -6.15
C SER A 89 29.37 25.00 -5.25
N SER A 90 28.58 24.24 -4.49
CA SER A 90 27.45 24.78 -3.73
C SER A 90 27.82 25.12 -2.28
N SER A 91 27.45 26.33 -1.83
CA SER A 91 27.56 26.75 -0.44
C SER A 91 26.28 26.53 0.39
N LEU A 92 25.21 25.96 -0.19
CA LEU A 92 23.89 25.80 0.45
C LEU A 92 23.45 24.34 0.36
N LEU A 93 24.15 23.44 1.06
CA LEU A 93 23.89 22.00 1.01
C LEU A 93 22.51 21.60 1.58
N GLU A 94 21.97 22.33 2.56
CA GLU A 94 20.68 22.00 3.20
C GLU A 94 19.52 21.98 2.20
N ASN A 95 19.51 22.88 1.22
CA ASN A 95 18.44 23.00 0.25
C ASN A 95 18.66 22.17 -1.02
N LEU A 96 19.89 21.68 -1.24
CA LEU A 96 20.25 21.02 -2.49
C LEU A 96 19.47 19.71 -2.70
N GLY A 97 19.20 18.97 -1.61
CA GLY A 97 18.36 17.77 -1.64
C GLY A 97 16.92 18.07 -2.07
N SER A 98 16.31 19.12 -1.51
CA SER A 98 14.96 19.52 -1.88
C SER A 98 14.87 19.98 -3.34
N TYR A 99 15.86 20.70 -3.83
CA TYR A 99 15.91 21.11 -5.24
C TYR A 99 16.07 19.91 -6.18
N TYR A 100 16.89 18.93 -5.81
CA TYR A 100 17.02 17.70 -6.57
C TYR A 100 15.70 16.93 -6.61
N GLU A 101 15.02 16.76 -5.46
CA GLU A 101 13.71 16.12 -5.39
C GLU A 101 12.67 16.85 -6.25
N GLU A 102 12.64 18.17 -6.23
CA GLU A 102 11.69 18.97 -7.02
C GLU A 102 11.92 18.87 -8.52
N GLU A 103 13.17 18.75 -8.98
CA GLU A 103 13.52 18.56 -10.40
C GLU A 103 13.26 17.13 -10.88
N LEU A 104 13.19 16.13 -9.99
CA LEU A 104 12.81 14.77 -10.37
C LEU A 104 11.38 14.71 -10.92
N SER A 105 11.16 13.95 -11.98
CA SER A 105 9.81 13.75 -12.49
C SER A 105 8.92 13.04 -11.47
N ASN A 106 7.63 13.35 -11.45
CA ASN A 106 6.66 12.65 -10.59
C ASN A 106 6.67 11.13 -10.84
N THR A 107 6.96 10.72 -12.07
CA THR A 107 7.05 9.28 -12.40
C THR A 107 8.26 8.65 -11.73
N THR A 108 9.43 9.27 -11.78
CA THR A 108 10.66 8.77 -11.15
C THR A 108 10.51 8.75 -9.63
N ARG A 109 10.02 9.84 -9.02
CA ARG A 109 9.75 9.89 -7.58
C ARG A 109 8.83 8.77 -7.11
N ASN A 110 7.73 8.54 -7.82
CA ASN A 110 6.76 7.51 -7.48
C ASN A 110 7.28 6.08 -7.73
N LEU A 111 8.11 5.87 -8.75
CA LEU A 111 8.67 4.54 -9.07
C LEU A 111 9.78 4.13 -8.08
N GLU A 112 10.65 5.07 -7.73
CA GLU A 112 11.77 4.82 -6.83
C GLU A 112 11.44 5.13 -5.37
N GLY A 113 10.32 5.82 -5.09
CA GLY A 113 9.89 6.19 -3.75
C GLY A 113 10.75 7.30 -3.12
N ILE A 114 11.33 8.20 -3.91
CA ILE A 114 12.26 9.26 -3.47
C ILE A 114 11.47 10.43 -2.89
N TYR A 115 11.47 10.55 -1.56
CA TYR A 115 10.86 11.66 -0.81
C TYR A 115 11.69 11.99 0.42
N TYR A 116 12.30 13.16 0.44
CA TYR A 116 13.12 13.57 1.56
C TYR A 116 12.27 14.01 2.75
N THR A 117 12.56 13.41 3.89
CA THR A 117 11.76 13.59 5.11
C THR A 117 12.03 14.95 5.74
N PRO A 118 11.02 15.82 5.97
CA PRO A 118 11.21 17.09 6.68
C PRO A 118 11.76 16.88 8.09
N ASN A 119 12.62 17.79 8.55
CA ASN A 119 13.26 17.73 9.87
C ASN A 119 12.23 17.64 11.02
N THR A 120 11.09 18.34 10.90
CA THR A 120 9.99 18.28 11.89
C THR A 120 9.41 16.88 12.05
N ILE A 121 9.38 16.08 10.99
CA ILE A 121 8.96 14.66 11.03
C ILE A 121 10.04 13.81 11.66
N VAL A 122 11.31 14.02 11.25
CA VAL A 122 12.46 13.32 11.83
C VAL A 122 12.47 13.49 13.34
N GLU A 123 12.39 14.71 13.85
CA GLU A 123 12.42 15.03 15.28
C GLU A 123 11.28 14.37 16.06
N ARG A 124 10.08 14.30 15.49
CA ARG A 124 8.93 13.66 16.13
C ARG A 124 9.02 12.13 16.09
N LEU A 125 9.54 11.57 15.01
CA LEU A 125 9.67 10.12 14.83
C LEU A 125 10.83 9.56 15.65
N PHE A 126 11.97 10.27 15.69
CA PHE A 126 13.19 9.84 16.35
C PHE A 126 13.01 9.83 17.87
N THR A 127 12.59 8.72 18.41
CA THR A 127 12.28 8.56 19.83
C THR A 127 13.10 7.45 20.44
N LEU A 128 13.93 7.80 21.40
CA LEU A 128 14.74 6.87 22.20
C LEU A 128 14.36 7.01 23.68
N PRO A 129 14.61 5.98 24.51
CA PRO A 129 14.51 6.10 25.96
C PRO A 129 15.42 7.22 26.49
N LYS A 130 15.04 7.83 27.62
CA LYS A 130 15.81 8.95 28.21
C LYS A 130 17.20 8.53 28.70
N ASP A 131 17.35 7.27 29.07
CA ASP A 131 18.55 6.61 29.56
C ASP A 131 19.34 5.92 28.46
N PHE A 132 18.96 6.09 27.18
CA PHE A 132 19.68 5.49 26.06
C PHE A 132 21.02 6.19 25.82
N ASP A 133 22.12 5.45 25.95
CA ASP A 133 23.47 5.97 25.72
C ASP A 133 23.81 6.03 24.23
N VAL A 134 23.61 7.20 23.64
CA VAL A 134 23.93 7.46 22.22
C VAL A 134 25.44 7.47 21.93
N SER A 135 26.29 7.66 22.95
CA SER A 135 27.73 7.81 22.74
C SER A 135 28.44 6.52 22.33
N CYS A 136 27.87 5.38 22.71
CA CYS A 136 28.39 4.03 22.37
C CYS A 136 27.50 3.30 21.35
N ALA A 137 26.30 3.79 21.11
CA ALA A 137 25.32 3.12 20.25
C ALA A 137 25.62 3.29 18.76
N THR A 138 25.29 2.26 17.99
CA THR A 138 25.33 2.27 16.52
C THR A 138 23.98 2.68 15.95
N PHE A 139 24.00 3.60 15.01
CA PHE A 139 22.81 4.08 14.29
C PHE A 139 22.87 3.72 12.81
N CYS A 140 21.74 3.36 12.21
CA CYS A 140 21.63 3.13 10.77
C CYS A 140 20.38 3.79 10.16
N ASP A 141 20.57 4.39 8.98
CA ASP A 141 19.50 4.76 8.07
C ASP A 141 19.62 3.94 6.77
N PRO A 142 18.76 2.93 6.58
CA PRO A 142 18.73 2.07 5.39
C PRO A 142 18.44 2.74 4.05
N CYS A 143 17.85 3.96 4.07
CA CYS A 143 17.46 4.75 2.89
C CYS A 143 17.71 6.22 3.17
N CYS A 144 19.00 6.56 3.34
CA CYS A 144 19.37 7.82 3.98
C CYS A 144 19.02 9.09 3.17
N GLY A 145 18.81 8.99 1.86
CA GLY A 145 18.45 10.12 1.02
C GLY A 145 19.41 11.30 1.23
N SER A 146 18.88 12.46 1.57
CA SER A 146 19.68 13.65 1.89
C SER A 146 20.30 13.65 3.30
N GLY A 147 20.15 12.57 4.06
CA GLY A 147 20.79 12.37 5.37
C GLY A 147 20.09 13.01 6.57
N ASN A 148 18.81 13.36 6.49
CA ASN A 148 18.13 14.08 7.57
C ASN A 148 18.06 13.29 8.89
N PHE A 149 17.83 11.96 8.86
CA PHE A 149 17.88 11.12 10.05
C PHE A 149 19.31 11.02 10.60
N ILE A 150 20.32 10.92 9.73
CA ILE A 150 21.74 10.88 10.09
C ILE A 150 22.15 12.19 10.77
N MET A 151 21.80 13.34 10.18
CA MET A 151 22.10 14.65 10.77
C MET A 151 21.42 14.85 12.14
N HIS A 152 20.22 14.29 12.30
CA HIS A 152 19.54 14.30 13.60
C HIS A 152 20.23 13.40 14.63
N ALA A 153 20.64 12.18 14.23
CA ALA A 153 21.40 11.29 15.11
C ALA A 153 22.72 11.95 15.60
N LEU A 154 23.47 12.59 14.69
CA LEU A 154 24.66 13.34 15.05
C LEU A 154 24.37 14.52 16.00
N LYS A 155 23.25 15.23 15.79
CA LYS A 155 22.78 16.29 16.70
C LYS A 155 22.48 15.78 18.11
N LEU A 156 22.02 14.53 18.23
CA LEU A 156 21.75 13.86 19.51
C LEU A 156 23.02 13.34 20.20
N GLY A 157 24.18 13.34 19.54
CA GLY A 157 25.47 12.94 20.11
C GLY A 157 25.96 11.54 19.70
N PHE A 158 25.34 10.89 18.71
CA PHE A 158 25.93 9.69 18.13
C PHE A 158 27.29 10.02 17.51
N LYS A 159 28.27 9.14 17.71
CA LYS A 159 29.60 9.30 17.12
C LYS A 159 29.58 8.98 15.62
N VAL A 160 30.34 9.73 14.83
CA VAL A 160 30.37 9.57 13.36
C VAL A 160 30.82 8.16 12.94
N GLU A 161 31.76 7.56 13.64
CA GLU A 161 32.21 6.18 13.40
C GLU A 161 31.15 5.12 13.62
N ASN A 162 30.10 5.44 14.41
CA ASN A 162 28.96 4.56 14.72
C ASN A 162 27.73 4.85 13.84
N ILE A 163 27.83 5.79 12.91
CA ILE A 163 26.74 6.14 11.97
C ILE A 163 26.89 5.34 10.67
N TYR A 164 25.82 4.70 10.27
CA TYR A 164 25.72 3.94 9.02
C TYR A 164 24.55 4.49 8.18
N GLY A 165 24.77 4.60 6.89
CA GLY A 165 23.73 5.03 5.94
C GLY A 165 23.87 4.29 4.62
N TYR A 166 22.74 3.92 4.05
CA TYR A 166 22.68 3.25 2.75
C TYR A 166 21.71 3.98 1.84
N ASP A 167 22.05 4.10 0.59
CA ASP A 167 21.13 4.51 -0.46
C ASP A 167 21.59 3.95 -1.81
N ILE A 168 20.67 3.79 -2.74
CA ILE A 168 20.99 3.39 -4.13
C ILE A 168 21.38 4.57 -5.00
N ASP A 169 21.00 5.79 -4.60
CA ASP A 169 21.25 7.03 -5.34
C ASP A 169 22.64 7.61 -4.97
N ALA A 170 23.52 7.68 -5.97
CA ALA A 170 24.86 8.22 -5.80
C ALA A 170 24.88 9.69 -5.33
N PHE A 171 23.93 10.51 -5.80
CA PHE A 171 23.83 11.91 -5.37
C PHE A 171 23.41 12.00 -3.90
N ALA A 172 22.43 11.21 -3.46
CA ALA A 172 22.01 11.16 -2.07
C ALA A 172 23.17 10.83 -1.12
N ILE A 173 23.98 9.84 -1.48
CA ILE A 173 25.19 9.45 -0.72
C ILE A 173 26.23 10.58 -0.68
N ALA A 174 26.52 11.20 -1.83
CA ALA A 174 27.49 12.28 -1.92
C ALA A 174 27.02 13.50 -1.09
N LEU A 175 25.76 13.90 -1.24
CA LEU A 175 25.16 14.99 -0.47
C LEU A 175 25.22 14.75 1.04
N THR A 176 24.85 13.55 1.47
CA THR A 176 24.89 13.18 2.91
C THR A 176 26.30 13.28 3.47
N LYS A 177 27.31 12.77 2.76
CA LYS A 177 28.73 12.88 3.16
C LYS A 177 29.20 14.34 3.26
N GLU A 178 28.88 15.15 2.25
CA GLU A 178 29.29 16.57 2.24
C GLU A 178 28.61 17.37 3.37
N ARG A 179 27.34 17.11 3.66
CA ARG A 179 26.63 17.74 4.80
C ARG A 179 27.28 17.38 6.15
N ILE A 180 27.69 16.13 6.33
CA ILE A 180 28.40 15.70 7.55
C ILE A 180 29.76 16.40 7.63
N LYS A 181 30.52 16.44 6.54
CA LYS A 181 31.84 17.07 6.46
C LYS A 181 31.76 18.58 6.70
N GLU A 182 30.78 19.27 6.05
CA GLU A 182 30.56 20.72 6.26
C GLU A 182 30.29 21.05 7.73
N ARG A 183 29.42 20.27 8.38
CA ARG A 183 28.96 20.60 9.73
C ARG A 183 29.87 20.10 10.86
N TYR A 184 30.52 18.97 10.67
CA TYR A 184 31.30 18.30 11.71
C TYR A 184 32.79 18.19 11.37
N GLY A 185 33.22 18.53 10.15
CA GLY A 185 34.62 18.47 9.70
C GLY A 185 35.17 17.04 9.56
N ILE A 186 34.31 16.03 9.52
CA ILE A 186 34.71 14.62 9.59
C ILE A 186 34.14 13.88 8.37
N ASP A 187 34.95 13.02 7.77
CA ASP A 187 34.51 12.07 6.75
C ASP A 187 33.80 10.87 7.41
N CYS A 188 32.64 10.49 6.85
CA CYS A 188 31.87 9.34 7.33
C CYS A 188 32.02 8.15 6.39
N PRO A 189 32.85 7.14 6.71
CA PRO A 189 33.16 6.02 5.83
C PRO A 189 31.99 5.04 5.65
N ASN A 190 31.07 5.00 6.61
CA ASN A 190 29.98 4.02 6.65
C ASN A 190 28.71 4.51 5.91
N ILE A 191 28.78 5.63 5.19
CA ILE A 191 27.71 6.08 4.27
C ILE A 191 28.01 5.49 2.90
N LEU A 192 27.23 4.50 2.46
CA LEU A 192 27.57 3.66 1.33
C LEU A 192 26.47 3.62 0.27
N GLN A 193 26.85 3.72 -1.00
CA GLN A 193 25.94 3.49 -2.11
C GLN A 193 25.71 1.97 -2.26
N LYS A 194 24.69 1.45 -1.58
CA LYS A 194 24.32 0.03 -1.61
C LYS A 194 22.80 -0.13 -1.46
N ASP A 195 22.27 -1.20 -2.03
CA ASP A 195 20.90 -1.64 -1.76
C ASP A 195 20.84 -2.40 -0.44
N PHE A 196 20.21 -1.82 0.58
CA PHE A 196 20.10 -2.40 1.91
C PHE A 196 19.38 -3.77 1.92
N LEU A 197 18.41 -3.99 1.02
CA LEU A 197 17.71 -5.27 0.91
C LEU A 197 18.62 -6.40 0.39
N ASN A 198 19.73 -6.06 -0.25
CA ASN A 198 20.66 -7.00 -0.88
C ASN A 198 22.04 -7.05 -0.19
N LEU A 199 22.17 -6.56 1.05
CA LEU A 199 23.42 -6.67 1.80
C LEU A 199 23.83 -8.14 1.95
N GLU A 200 25.09 -8.46 1.69
CA GLU A 200 25.66 -9.81 1.83
C GLU A 200 25.75 -10.26 3.30
N HIS A 201 26.09 -9.32 4.18
CA HIS A 201 26.14 -9.53 5.62
C HIS A 201 25.06 -8.72 6.31
N THR A 202 24.58 -9.21 7.44
CA THR A 202 23.54 -8.57 8.26
C THR A 202 24.22 -7.83 9.42
N PRO A 203 24.61 -6.55 9.27
CA PRO A 203 25.17 -5.77 10.36
C PRO A 203 24.12 -5.61 11.48
N GLN A 204 24.60 -5.40 12.71
CA GLN A 204 23.72 -5.30 13.89
C GLN A 204 23.81 -3.89 14.49
N PHE A 205 22.65 -3.23 14.61
CA PHE A 205 22.54 -1.84 15.07
C PHE A 205 21.73 -1.74 16.37
N ASP A 206 22.04 -0.73 17.17
CA ASP A 206 21.30 -0.39 18.39
C ASP A 206 20.06 0.42 18.07
N CYS A 207 20.04 1.16 16.97
CA CYS A 207 18.83 1.81 16.47
C CYS A 207 18.87 2.01 14.96
N ILE A 208 17.67 1.94 14.37
CA ILE A 208 17.40 2.21 12.96
C ILE A 208 16.22 3.18 12.88
N PHE A 209 16.44 4.32 12.22
CA PHE A 209 15.36 5.27 11.89
C PHE A 209 15.45 5.63 10.42
N THR A 210 14.34 5.50 9.70
CA THR A 210 14.35 5.66 8.24
C THR A 210 12.98 5.96 7.66
N ASN A 211 12.98 6.52 6.45
CA ASN A 211 11.85 6.61 5.56
C ASN A 211 12.10 5.70 4.35
N PRO A 212 11.66 4.44 4.37
CA PRO A 212 11.88 3.53 3.25
C PRO A 212 11.09 3.97 2.00
N PRO A 213 11.48 3.55 0.79
CA PRO A 213 10.75 3.88 -0.43
C PRO A 213 9.34 3.29 -0.40
N TRP A 214 8.31 4.10 -0.76
CA TRP A 214 6.91 3.68 -0.72
C TRP A 214 6.42 3.19 -2.08
N GLY A 215 5.84 1.98 -2.10
CA GLY A 215 5.20 1.43 -3.28
C GLY A 215 6.16 1.08 -4.43
N LYS A 216 7.46 0.99 -4.18
CA LYS A 216 8.43 0.53 -5.15
C LYS A 216 8.05 -0.89 -5.62
N LYS A 217 8.03 -1.08 -6.92
CA LYS A 217 7.65 -2.36 -7.53
C LYS A 217 8.88 -3.21 -7.80
N TYR A 218 8.84 -4.43 -7.33
CA TYR A 218 9.86 -5.44 -7.60
C TYR A 218 9.39 -6.45 -8.64
N HIS A 219 10.29 -6.95 -9.47
CA HIS A 219 10.01 -8.02 -10.42
C HIS A 219 9.72 -9.35 -9.69
N LYS A 220 9.02 -10.27 -10.38
CA LYS A 220 8.62 -11.55 -9.79
C LYS A 220 9.80 -12.31 -9.18
N ASN A 221 10.93 -12.38 -9.88
CA ASN A 221 12.13 -13.07 -9.41
C ASN A 221 12.70 -12.43 -8.13
N GLN A 222 12.75 -11.10 -8.05
CA GLN A 222 13.19 -10.38 -6.86
C GLN A 222 12.25 -10.64 -5.68
N LYS A 223 10.94 -10.65 -5.92
CA LYS A 223 9.96 -10.97 -4.87
C LYS A 223 10.14 -12.37 -4.30
N GLU A 224 10.42 -13.37 -5.13
CA GLU A 224 10.69 -14.73 -4.66
C GLU A 224 11.99 -14.81 -3.83
N ILE A 225 13.04 -14.05 -4.20
CA ILE A 225 14.26 -13.95 -3.41
C ILE A 225 13.97 -13.31 -2.04
N PHE A 226 13.27 -12.17 -2.02
CA PHE A 226 12.93 -11.46 -0.79
C PHE A 226 11.99 -12.27 0.10
N LYS A 227 11.02 -12.98 -0.48
CA LYS A 227 10.13 -13.88 0.23
C LYS A 227 10.90 -14.91 1.05
N ARG A 228 11.90 -15.56 0.42
CA ARG A 228 12.75 -16.55 1.09
C ARG A 228 13.69 -15.88 2.12
N ARG A 229 14.32 -14.75 1.73
CA ARG A 229 15.30 -14.05 2.58
C ARG A 229 14.68 -13.53 3.87
N PHE A 230 13.48 -13.00 3.80
CA PHE A 230 12.79 -12.36 4.93
C PHE A 230 11.69 -13.24 5.54
N ASN A 231 11.51 -14.45 5.04
CA ASN A 231 10.46 -15.40 5.48
C ASN A 231 9.05 -14.76 5.44
N LEU A 232 8.75 -14.02 4.38
CA LEU A 232 7.45 -13.39 4.16
C LEU A 232 6.60 -14.23 3.22
N ILE A 233 5.28 -14.27 3.47
CA ILE A 233 4.32 -15.01 2.65
C ILE A 233 3.67 -14.09 1.61
N GLN A 234 3.14 -12.94 2.04
CA GLN A 234 2.33 -12.05 1.20
C GLN A 234 2.75 -10.58 1.23
N SER A 235 3.35 -10.10 2.31
CA SER A 235 3.72 -8.68 2.49
C SER A 235 5.03 -8.34 1.76
N LEU A 236 4.99 -8.31 0.42
CA LEU A 236 6.16 -8.06 -0.44
C LEU A 236 6.18 -6.64 -1.03
N ASP A 237 5.54 -5.69 -0.38
CA ASP A 237 5.69 -4.26 -0.64
C ASP A 237 7.00 -3.74 -0.08
N SER A 238 7.55 -2.66 -0.67
CA SER A 238 8.83 -2.09 -0.24
C SER A 238 8.85 -1.74 1.25
N ALA A 239 7.78 -1.16 1.79
CA ALA A 239 7.71 -0.81 3.21
C ALA A 239 7.84 -2.05 4.12
N SER A 240 7.15 -3.15 3.79
CA SER A 240 7.26 -4.42 4.52
C SER A 240 8.64 -5.05 4.40
N LEU A 241 9.26 -4.99 3.22
CA LEU A 241 10.60 -5.53 3.01
C LEU A 241 11.65 -4.77 3.83
N PHE A 242 11.60 -3.44 3.84
CA PHE A 242 12.51 -2.62 4.66
C PHE A 242 12.25 -2.78 6.16
N PHE A 243 10.98 -2.96 6.58
CA PHE A 243 10.66 -3.32 7.95
C PHE A 243 11.35 -4.62 8.37
N MET A 244 11.24 -5.68 7.58
CA MET A 244 11.88 -6.97 7.88
C MET A 244 13.40 -6.90 7.82
N ALA A 245 13.96 -6.24 6.81
CA ALA A 245 15.41 -6.05 6.69
C ALA A 245 15.96 -5.28 7.90
N SER A 246 15.25 -4.24 8.35
CA SER A 246 15.62 -3.49 9.54
C SER A 246 15.55 -4.35 10.81
N LEU A 247 14.50 -5.14 10.99
CA LEU A 247 14.39 -6.06 12.13
C LEU A 247 15.53 -7.06 12.18
N ASN A 248 15.95 -7.60 11.01
CA ASN A 248 17.06 -8.53 10.93
C ASN A 248 18.42 -7.86 11.30
N CYS A 249 18.54 -6.56 11.04
CA CYS A 249 19.74 -5.76 11.36
C CYS A 249 19.69 -5.11 12.74
N LEU A 250 18.66 -5.32 13.54
CA LEU A 250 18.58 -4.81 14.90
C LEU A 250 19.09 -5.84 15.91
N LYS A 251 19.87 -5.37 16.88
CA LYS A 251 20.19 -6.13 18.10
C LYS A 251 18.93 -6.40 18.94
N GLU A 252 19.03 -7.29 19.92
CA GLU A 252 17.99 -7.44 20.93
C GLU A 252 17.87 -6.14 21.77
N ASN A 253 16.65 -5.76 22.12
CA ASN A 253 16.29 -4.52 22.81
C ASN A 253 16.61 -3.23 22.05
N ALA A 254 17.00 -3.33 20.79
CA ALA A 254 17.26 -2.18 19.92
C ALA A 254 15.98 -1.50 19.41
N HIS A 255 16.11 -0.28 18.91
CA HIS A 255 14.99 0.58 18.57
C HIS A 255 14.82 0.74 17.06
N LEU A 256 13.57 0.66 16.58
CA LEU A 256 13.19 0.87 15.19
C LEU A 256 12.19 2.00 15.08
N GLY A 257 12.46 2.96 14.21
CA GLY A 257 11.50 4.00 13.80
C GLY A 257 11.34 4.04 12.29
N LEU A 258 10.12 3.87 11.80
CA LEU A 258 9.81 3.87 10.38
C LEU A 258 8.76 4.92 10.04
N LEU A 259 9.02 5.69 8.99
CA LEU A 259 8.00 6.52 8.35
C LEU A 259 7.37 5.72 7.21
N LEU A 260 6.09 5.44 7.31
CA LEU A 260 5.37 4.50 6.44
C LEU A 260 4.17 5.19 5.78
N PRO A 261 3.66 4.71 4.64
CA PRO A 261 2.38 5.17 4.10
C PRO A 261 1.23 4.71 5.00
N GLU A 262 0.16 5.51 5.11
CA GLU A 262 -1.04 5.20 5.91
C GLU A 262 -1.63 3.82 5.58
N SER A 263 -1.48 3.35 4.34
CA SER A 263 -1.93 2.03 3.91
C SER A 263 -1.35 0.87 4.73
N CYS A 264 -0.19 1.06 5.36
CA CYS A 264 0.41 0.08 6.27
C CYS A 264 -0.47 -0.18 7.51
N LEU A 265 -1.34 0.75 7.89
CA LEU A 265 -2.19 0.60 9.07
C LEU A 265 -3.38 -0.34 8.83
N ASN A 266 -3.93 -0.41 7.61
CA ASN A 266 -5.22 -1.06 7.37
C ASN A 266 -5.32 -1.95 6.12
N ILE A 267 -4.48 -1.75 5.09
CA ILE A 267 -4.58 -2.55 3.85
C ILE A 267 -4.08 -3.98 4.09
N ASP A 268 -4.76 -4.93 3.46
CA ASP A 268 -4.53 -6.37 3.64
C ASP A 268 -3.11 -6.83 3.29
N VAL A 269 -2.49 -6.26 2.27
CA VAL A 269 -1.12 -6.60 1.87
C VAL A 269 -0.08 -6.37 2.99
N PHE A 270 -0.38 -5.52 3.96
CA PHE A 270 0.47 -5.24 5.11
C PHE A 270 0.06 -5.98 6.39
N SER A 271 -0.91 -6.91 6.32
CA SER A 271 -1.39 -7.61 7.51
C SER A 271 -0.31 -8.42 8.21
N GLU A 272 0.53 -9.14 7.45
CA GLU A 272 1.67 -9.90 7.97
C GLU A 272 2.72 -8.99 8.65
N MET A 273 3.01 -7.82 8.06
CA MET A 273 3.88 -6.81 8.68
C MET A 273 3.34 -6.34 10.04
N ARG A 274 2.02 -6.07 10.13
CA ARG A 274 1.39 -5.66 11.40
C ARG A 274 1.38 -6.78 12.44
N GLU A 275 1.12 -8.02 12.01
CA GLU A 275 1.19 -9.19 12.87
C GLU A 275 2.58 -9.36 13.46
N ILE A 276 3.64 -9.26 12.64
CA ILE A 276 5.02 -9.31 13.10
C ILE A 276 5.33 -8.13 14.02
N ALA A 277 4.89 -6.90 13.70
CA ALA A 277 5.12 -5.74 14.55
C ALA A 277 4.52 -5.91 15.95
N LEU A 278 3.35 -6.57 16.07
CA LEU A 278 2.70 -6.86 17.36
C LEU A 278 3.44 -7.90 18.20
N THR A 279 4.39 -8.66 17.64
CA THR A 279 5.26 -9.57 18.43
C THR A 279 6.36 -8.82 19.16
N PHE A 280 6.53 -7.52 18.89
CA PHE A 280 7.50 -6.64 19.53
C PHE A 280 6.81 -5.53 20.32
N GLN A 281 7.57 -4.84 21.16
CA GLN A 281 7.05 -3.75 21.97
C GLN A 281 6.87 -2.48 21.13
N ILE A 282 5.66 -2.26 20.58
CA ILE A 282 5.33 -1.00 19.90
C ILE A 282 5.24 0.12 20.93
N LYS A 283 6.04 1.17 20.77
CA LYS A 283 6.09 2.34 21.65
C LYS A 283 5.16 3.43 21.17
N LYS A 284 5.19 3.73 19.86
CA LYS A 284 4.41 4.83 19.27
C LYS A 284 3.85 4.48 17.90
N LEU A 285 2.65 4.96 17.65
CA LEU A 285 2.01 5.07 16.34
C LEU A 285 1.59 6.53 16.13
N MET A 286 2.01 7.15 15.04
CA MET A 286 1.82 8.59 14.82
C MET A 286 1.24 8.85 13.43
N ASP A 287 0.18 9.66 13.34
CA ASP A 287 -0.29 10.21 12.07
C ASP A 287 0.40 11.56 11.81
N PHE A 288 1.14 11.63 10.72
CA PHE A 288 1.79 12.87 10.25
C PHE A 288 0.97 13.59 9.18
N ASN A 289 -0.24 13.12 8.90
CA ASN A 289 -1.08 13.68 7.84
C ASN A 289 -0.39 13.62 6.46
N LYS A 290 -0.32 14.72 5.73
CA LYS A 290 0.30 14.84 4.41
C LYS A 290 1.57 15.67 4.50
N PRO A 291 2.70 15.10 4.94
CA PRO A 291 3.92 15.87 5.18
C PRO A 291 4.66 16.24 3.88
N PHE A 292 4.37 15.55 2.79
CA PHE A 292 5.01 15.78 1.49
C PHE A 292 4.09 16.59 0.58
N LYS A 293 4.58 17.74 0.07
CA LYS A 293 3.80 18.63 -0.81
C LYS A 293 3.28 17.97 -2.07
N THR A 294 4.01 16.98 -2.59
CA THR A 294 3.77 16.32 -3.87
C THR A 294 3.02 14.99 -3.76
N LEU A 295 2.83 14.46 -2.53
CA LEU A 295 2.12 13.22 -2.29
C LEU A 295 0.72 13.46 -1.70
N ILE A 296 -0.26 12.77 -2.25
CA ILE A 296 -1.62 12.72 -1.68
C ILE A 296 -1.66 11.76 -0.48
N THR A 297 -0.74 10.79 -0.44
CA THR A 297 -0.66 9.74 0.59
C THR A 297 -0.29 10.34 1.94
N ARG A 298 -1.03 9.96 2.98
CA ARG A 298 -0.70 10.31 4.37
C ARG A 298 0.47 9.46 4.85
N ALA A 299 1.28 10.04 5.73
CA ALA A 299 2.39 9.36 6.38
C ALA A 299 2.06 8.99 7.82
N VAL A 300 2.57 7.85 8.26
CA VAL A 300 2.45 7.37 9.64
C VAL A 300 3.81 6.95 10.18
N GLY A 301 4.04 7.19 11.46
CA GLY A 301 5.23 6.74 12.17
C GLY A 301 4.95 5.48 12.97
N LEU A 302 5.81 4.49 12.86
CA LEU A 302 5.86 3.31 13.71
C LEU A 302 7.18 3.33 14.49
N VAL A 303 7.12 3.33 15.81
CA VAL A 303 8.30 3.18 16.68
C VAL A 303 8.12 1.96 17.56
N LEU A 304 9.08 1.05 17.53
CA LEU A 304 9.08 -0.14 18.38
C LEU A 304 10.47 -0.44 18.95
N THR A 305 10.50 -1.26 20.00
CA THR A 305 11.70 -1.89 20.55
C THR A 305 11.66 -3.38 20.21
N LYS A 306 12.78 -3.93 19.71
CA LYS A 306 12.91 -5.36 19.38
C LYS A 306 13.03 -6.22 20.66
N THR A 307 12.11 -6.03 21.56
CA THR A 307 11.93 -6.88 22.74
C THR A 307 10.76 -7.79 22.44
N PRO A 308 10.92 -9.13 22.53
CA PRO A 308 9.83 -10.05 22.32
C PRO A 308 8.66 -9.74 23.25
N ASN A 309 7.50 -9.53 22.68
CA ASN A 309 6.29 -9.31 23.44
C ASN A 309 5.77 -10.69 23.86
N LYS A 310 6.18 -11.17 25.03
CA LYS A 310 5.89 -12.53 25.52
C LYS A 310 4.40 -12.79 25.74
N THR A 311 3.63 -11.77 25.98
CA THR A 311 2.16 -11.71 25.97
C THR A 311 1.77 -10.24 25.81
N PRO A 312 0.72 -9.88 25.04
CA PRO A 312 0.22 -8.51 25.05
C PRO A 312 -0.21 -8.17 26.49
N ASN A 313 0.70 -7.59 27.24
CA ASN A 313 0.38 -7.15 28.59
C ASN A 313 -0.51 -5.91 28.47
N ASN A 314 -1.70 -5.93 29.05
CA ASN A 314 -2.59 -4.77 29.08
C ASN A 314 -1.98 -3.54 29.76
N ASP A 315 -0.91 -3.71 30.54
CA ASP A 315 -0.20 -2.63 31.22
C ASP A 315 0.76 -1.88 30.29
N GLU A 316 1.24 -2.50 29.23
CA GLU A 316 2.08 -1.86 28.21
C GLU A 316 1.23 -1.17 27.15
N LYS A 317 1.05 0.15 27.27
CA LYS A 317 0.22 0.91 26.36
C LYS A 317 1.04 1.58 25.26
N ILE A 318 0.55 1.46 24.03
CA ILE A 318 1.08 2.14 22.85
C ILE A 318 0.62 3.60 22.86
N SER A 319 1.54 4.56 22.74
CA SER A 319 1.19 5.97 22.51
C SER A 319 0.75 6.17 21.07
N CYS A 320 -0.48 6.57 20.88
CA CYS A 320 -1.06 6.86 19.58
C CYS A 320 -1.26 8.38 19.44
N PHE A 321 -0.81 8.94 18.32
CA PHE A 321 -0.95 10.37 18.00
C PHE A 321 -1.77 10.53 16.73
N TYR A 322 -2.90 11.23 16.86
CA TYR A 322 -3.80 11.51 15.75
C TYR A 322 -4.43 12.90 15.91
N GLN A 323 -4.33 13.76 14.87
CA GLN A 323 -4.87 15.14 14.87
C GLN A 323 -4.50 15.93 16.13
N ASP A 324 -3.21 15.96 16.48
CA ASP A 324 -2.64 16.65 17.65
C ASP A 324 -3.09 16.10 19.02
N ASN A 325 -3.87 15.02 19.04
CA ASN A 325 -4.24 14.34 20.28
C ASN A 325 -3.32 13.14 20.52
N GLU A 326 -2.88 13.00 21.78
CA GLU A 326 -2.22 11.78 22.25
C GLU A 326 -3.19 10.95 23.08
N PHE A 327 -3.22 9.66 22.84
CA PHE A 327 -3.98 8.70 23.62
C PHE A 327 -3.24 7.37 23.72
N LYS A 328 -3.60 6.56 24.69
CA LYS A 328 -2.99 5.26 24.95
C LYS A 328 -3.87 4.11 24.47
N ARG A 329 -3.26 3.14 23.81
CA ARG A 329 -3.93 1.92 23.33
C ARG A 329 -3.26 0.68 23.90
N SER A 330 -4.07 -0.29 24.26
CA SER A 330 -3.56 -1.64 24.53
C SER A 330 -3.13 -2.30 23.22
N PRO A 331 -1.99 -3.02 23.16
CA PRO A 331 -1.65 -3.88 22.04
C PRO A 331 -2.76 -4.87 21.68
N TYR A 332 -3.51 -5.32 22.69
CA TYR A 332 -4.66 -6.21 22.55
C TYR A 332 -5.75 -5.66 21.64
N SER A 333 -6.06 -4.37 21.73
CA SER A 333 -7.03 -3.71 20.83
C SER A 333 -6.69 -3.85 19.36
N PHE A 334 -5.40 -3.76 19.00
CA PHE A 334 -4.95 -3.95 17.62
C PHE A 334 -4.89 -5.43 17.23
N SER A 335 -4.50 -6.31 18.17
CA SER A 335 -4.42 -7.74 17.90
C SER A 335 -5.79 -8.40 17.71
N ASN A 336 -6.85 -7.83 18.27
CA ASN A 336 -8.23 -8.30 18.09
C ASN A 336 -8.87 -7.79 16.78
N ASN A 337 -8.40 -6.67 16.27
CA ASN A 337 -8.90 -6.18 14.99
C ASN A 337 -8.67 -7.20 13.88
N PRO A 338 -9.61 -7.35 12.94
CA PRO A 338 -9.39 -8.17 11.76
C PRO A 338 -8.13 -7.71 11.03
N LYS A 339 -7.33 -8.66 10.50
CA LYS A 339 -6.06 -8.38 9.81
C LYS A 339 -5.07 -7.55 10.64
N LYS A 340 -5.21 -7.53 11.95
CA LYS A 340 -4.40 -6.73 12.88
C LYS A 340 -4.38 -5.22 12.53
N ILE A 341 -5.51 -4.66 12.14
CA ILE A 341 -5.61 -3.25 11.73
C ILE A 341 -5.22 -2.31 12.87
N PHE A 342 -4.37 -1.34 12.57
CA PHE A 342 -3.96 -0.27 13.48
C PHE A 342 -4.85 0.96 13.30
N ASN A 343 -6.06 0.94 13.85
CA ASN A 343 -7.05 1.99 13.72
C ASN A 343 -6.80 3.18 14.66
N ILE A 344 -5.64 3.81 14.52
CA ILE A 344 -5.19 4.92 15.38
C ILE A 344 -6.05 6.19 15.30
N HIS A 345 -6.99 6.26 14.37
CA HIS A 345 -7.91 7.39 14.21
C HIS A 345 -9.17 7.29 15.09
N CYS A 346 -9.35 6.16 15.80
CA CYS A 346 -10.44 5.99 16.74
C CYS A 346 -10.13 6.62 18.09
N SER A 347 -11.08 7.30 18.69
CA SER A 347 -11.01 7.71 20.10
C SER A 347 -11.01 6.47 21.02
N SER A 348 -10.63 6.64 22.29
CA SER A 348 -10.63 5.54 23.25
C SER A 348 -12.03 4.93 23.42
N LYS A 349 -13.07 5.77 23.50
CA LYS A 349 -14.47 5.31 23.63
C LYS A 349 -14.95 4.51 22.42
N GLU A 350 -14.66 4.98 21.22
CA GLU A 350 -15.00 4.25 19.99
C GLU A 350 -14.30 2.90 19.90
N ASN A 351 -13.06 2.85 20.35
CA ASN A 351 -12.33 1.60 20.37
C ASN A 351 -12.85 0.60 21.41
N GLU A 352 -13.27 1.09 22.58
CA GLU A 352 -13.93 0.24 23.59
C GLU A 352 -15.15 -0.47 23.00
N VAL A 353 -15.96 0.25 22.20
CA VAL A 353 -17.09 -0.35 21.48
C VAL A 353 -16.63 -1.40 20.48
N LEU A 354 -15.56 -1.14 19.69
CA LEU A 354 -15.02 -2.13 18.78
C LEU A 354 -14.47 -3.35 19.52
N ASP A 355 -13.69 -3.16 20.59
CA ASP A 355 -13.13 -4.25 21.40
C ASP A 355 -14.24 -5.13 21.98
N HIS A 356 -15.31 -4.51 22.47
CA HIS A 356 -16.51 -5.21 22.95
C HIS A 356 -17.17 -6.02 21.82
N LEU A 357 -17.43 -5.40 20.66
CA LEU A 357 -18.05 -6.07 19.53
C LEU A 357 -17.22 -7.26 19.03
N PHE A 358 -15.90 -7.09 18.88
CA PHE A 358 -15.04 -8.19 18.45
C PHE A 358 -14.82 -9.28 19.51
N SER A 359 -15.17 -9.04 20.77
CA SER A 359 -15.19 -10.08 21.81
C SER A 359 -16.42 -11.00 21.70
N ILE A 360 -17.49 -10.56 21.04
CA ILE A 360 -18.71 -11.35 20.83
C ILE A 360 -18.49 -12.34 19.68
N PRO A 361 -18.84 -13.64 19.85
CA PRO A 361 -18.81 -14.60 18.74
C PRO A 361 -19.63 -14.11 17.55
N HIS A 362 -19.06 -14.15 16.37
CA HIS A 362 -19.68 -13.63 15.15
C HIS A 362 -19.27 -14.43 13.91
N MET A 363 -20.11 -14.36 12.90
CA MET A 363 -19.79 -14.84 11.56
C MET A 363 -19.18 -13.73 10.71
N THR A 364 -18.62 -14.08 9.58
CA THR A 364 -18.15 -13.14 8.57
C THR A 364 -18.57 -13.61 7.18
N LEU A 365 -18.45 -12.74 6.18
CA LEU A 365 -18.68 -13.14 4.78
C LEU A 365 -17.54 -13.98 4.20
N LYS A 366 -16.38 -14.07 4.88
CA LYS A 366 -15.28 -14.93 4.47
C LYS A 366 -15.77 -16.38 4.46
N ASP A 367 -15.54 -17.06 3.34
CA ASP A 367 -15.98 -18.44 3.10
C ASP A 367 -17.51 -18.68 3.11
N ASN A 368 -18.32 -17.67 3.35
CA ASN A 368 -19.79 -17.72 3.40
C ASN A 368 -20.47 -17.05 2.18
N ALA A 369 -19.69 -16.42 1.30
CA ALA A 369 -20.21 -15.76 0.11
C ALA A 369 -19.30 -15.93 -1.10
N HIS A 370 -19.88 -15.94 -2.30
CA HIS A 370 -19.20 -15.92 -3.58
C HIS A 370 -19.16 -14.49 -4.12
N PHE A 371 -18.01 -13.84 -4.04
CA PHE A 371 -17.84 -12.48 -4.53
C PHE A 371 -17.53 -12.43 -6.02
N ALA A 372 -18.06 -11.42 -6.69
CA ALA A 372 -17.79 -11.12 -8.09
C ALA A 372 -17.64 -9.62 -8.33
N LEU A 373 -16.76 -9.28 -9.26
CA LEU A 373 -16.68 -7.93 -9.81
C LEU A 373 -17.86 -7.68 -10.73
N GLY A 374 -18.31 -6.44 -10.83
CA GLY A 374 -19.13 -6.01 -11.95
C GLY A 374 -18.34 -6.10 -13.26
N ILE A 375 -19.06 -6.05 -14.39
CA ILE A 375 -18.47 -6.21 -15.72
C ILE A 375 -17.45 -5.11 -16.00
N VAL A 376 -16.24 -5.49 -16.40
CA VAL A 376 -15.19 -4.60 -16.88
C VAL A 376 -15.23 -4.60 -18.41
N THR A 377 -15.73 -3.54 -19.01
CA THR A 377 -15.86 -3.46 -20.48
C THR A 377 -14.51 -3.29 -21.19
N GLY A 378 -13.49 -2.70 -20.52
CA GLY A 378 -12.23 -2.24 -21.12
C GLY A 378 -12.36 -0.86 -21.77
N ASN A 379 -13.44 -0.58 -22.46
CA ASN A 379 -13.76 0.74 -23.05
C ASN A 379 -15.27 1.02 -22.99
N ASN A 380 -15.69 1.77 -21.97
CA ASN A 380 -17.09 2.10 -21.78
C ASN A 380 -17.70 2.93 -22.93
N LYS A 381 -16.89 3.76 -23.64
CA LYS A 381 -17.40 4.59 -24.73
C LYS A 381 -17.83 3.78 -25.95
N GLU A 382 -17.15 2.66 -26.19
CA GLU A 382 -17.42 1.79 -27.35
C GLU A 382 -18.39 0.64 -27.03
N LYS A 383 -18.44 0.21 -25.75
CA LYS A 383 -19.17 -1.00 -25.36
C LYS A 383 -20.54 -0.71 -24.71
N LEU A 384 -20.81 0.54 -24.36
CA LEU A 384 -22.08 0.93 -23.73
C LEU A 384 -22.91 1.81 -24.65
N TYR A 385 -24.19 1.51 -24.72
CA TYR A 385 -25.19 2.23 -25.50
C TYR A 385 -26.00 3.14 -24.58
N SER A 386 -26.39 4.32 -25.06
CA SER A 386 -27.25 5.28 -24.33
C SER A 386 -28.73 4.97 -24.46
N LYS A 387 -29.11 4.15 -25.43
CA LYS A 387 -30.48 3.70 -25.67
C LYS A 387 -30.50 2.19 -25.84
N GLN A 388 -31.65 1.59 -25.57
CA GLN A 388 -31.86 0.17 -25.81
C GLN A 388 -31.92 -0.09 -27.32
N GLU A 389 -31.09 -1.01 -27.79
CA GLU A 389 -30.99 -1.47 -29.16
C GLU A 389 -31.27 -2.97 -29.24
N ARG A 390 -31.42 -3.51 -30.46
CA ARG A 390 -31.57 -4.94 -30.68
C ARG A 390 -30.34 -5.66 -30.12
N ASN A 391 -30.55 -6.74 -29.35
CA ASN A 391 -29.51 -7.51 -28.69
C ASN A 391 -28.73 -6.73 -27.60
N THR A 392 -29.34 -5.72 -26.96
CA THR A 392 -28.79 -5.07 -25.79
C THR A 392 -29.72 -5.25 -24.58
N ILE A 393 -29.08 -5.24 -23.39
CA ILE A 393 -29.78 -5.36 -22.11
C ILE A 393 -29.32 -4.25 -21.16
N PRO A 394 -30.17 -3.81 -20.22
CA PRO A 394 -29.80 -2.79 -19.26
C PRO A 394 -28.61 -3.22 -18.40
N ILE A 395 -27.71 -2.27 -18.13
CA ILE A 395 -26.59 -2.42 -17.21
C ILE A 395 -26.51 -1.21 -16.27
N PHE A 396 -26.25 -1.47 -15.01
CA PHE A 396 -26.25 -0.47 -13.94
C PHE A 396 -24.83 -0.19 -13.46
N SER A 397 -24.56 1.03 -13.05
CA SER A 397 -23.31 1.46 -12.43
C SER A 397 -23.49 1.69 -10.92
N GLY A 398 -22.39 1.87 -10.19
CA GLY A 398 -22.46 2.20 -8.77
C GLY A 398 -23.25 3.48 -8.46
N SER A 399 -23.28 4.45 -9.39
CA SER A 399 -24.07 5.70 -9.23
C SER A 399 -25.59 5.47 -9.34
N ASP A 400 -26.02 4.33 -9.85
CA ASP A 400 -27.43 4.01 -10.03
C ASP A 400 -28.03 3.29 -8.81
N ILE A 401 -27.19 2.88 -7.86
CA ILE A 401 -27.58 2.10 -6.69
C ILE A 401 -27.88 3.04 -5.50
N SER A 402 -29.01 2.82 -4.85
CA SER A 402 -29.30 3.28 -3.48
C SER A 402 -29.65 2.08 -2.58
N LYS A 403 -29.83 2.28 -1.28
CA LYS A 403 -30.11 1.18 -0.33
C LYS A 403 -31.35 0.36 -0.71
N ASP A 404 -32.38 1.03 -1.24
CA ASP A 404 -33.70 0.44 -1.47
C ASP A 404 -34.16 0.47 -2.93
N SER A 405 -33.40 1.13 -3.82
CA SER A 405 -33.82 1.29 -5.22
C SER A 405 -32.65 1.38 -6.19
N LEU A 406 -32.93 1.13 -7.45
CA LEU A 406 -32.08 1.43 -8.58
C LEU A 406 -32.70 2.53 -9.41
N LYS A 407 -31.88 3.40 -9.97
CA LYS A 407 -32.34 4.38 -10.97
C LYS A 407 -32.84 3.67 -12.21
N THR A 408 -33.64 4.36 -12.99
CA THR A 408 -33.99 3.91 -14.34
C THR A 408 -32.72 3.69 -15.15
N PRO A 409 -32.61 2.57 -15.89
CA PRO A 409 -31.40 2.28 -16.65
C PRO A 409 -31.14 3.33 -17.73
N SER A 410 -29.95 3.90 -17.72
CA SER A 410 -29.51 4.88 -18.73
C SER A 410 -28.39 4.34 -19.62
N LYS A 411 -27.99 3.08 -19.39
CA LYS A 411 -26.94 2.41 -20.14
C LYS A 411 -27.36 0.99 -20.47
N PHE A 412 -26.91 0.55 -21.64
CA PHE A 412 -27.20 -0.79 -22.15
C PHE A 412 -25.91 -1.42 -22.64
N ILE A 413 -25.80 -2.74 -22.59
CA ILE A 413 -24.65 -3.52 -23.05
C ILE A 413 -25.12 -4.64 -23.98
N SER A 414 -24.29 -5.06 -24.90
CA SER A 414 -24.59 -6.22 -25.76
C SER A 414 -24.89 -7.46 -24.90
N THR A 415 -25.81 -8.30 -25.36
CA THR A 415 -26.07 -9.62 -24.77
C THR A 415 -24.87 -10.56 -24.93
N ASP A 416 -24.02 -10.32 -25.93
CA ASP A 416 -22.72 -10.99 -26.09
C ASP A 416 -21.66 -10.22 -25.29
N LEU A 417 -21.25 -10.79 -24.16
CA LEU A 417 -20.24 -10.22 -23.26
C LEU A 417 -18.81 -10.66 -23.59
N SER A 418 -18.60 -11.46 -24.64
CA SER A 418 -17.26 -11.97 -25.00
C SER A 418 -16.25 -10.88 -25.32
N GLN A 419 -16.74 -9.71 -25.75
CA GLN A 419 -15.93 -8.55 -26.06
C GLN A 419 -15.54 -7.70 -24.82
N CYS A 420 -16.05 -8.04 -23.64
CA CYS A 420 -15.67 -7.33 -22.41
C CYS A 420 -14.30 -7.80 -21.91
N GLN A 421 -13.56 -6.89 -21.29
CA GLN A 421 -12.22 -7.17 -20.77
C GLN A 421 -12.24 -8.23 -19.66
N GLN A 422 -13.26 -8.15 -18.77
CA GLN A 422 -13.41 -9.11 -17.68
C GLN A 422 -14.89 -9.27 -17.32
N VAL A 423 -15.32 -10.52 -17.28
CA VAL A 423 -16.66 -10.95 -16.86
C VAL A 423 -16.50 -12.08 -15.86
N ALA A 424 -17.13 -11.96 -14.69
CA ALA A 424 -17.19 -13.06 -13.72
C ALA A 424 -18.11 -14.19 -14.24
N PRO A 425 -18.13 -15.38 -13.63
CA PRO A 425 -19.05 -16.44 -14.02
C PRO A 425 -20.49 -15.95 -14.10
N LEU A 426 -21.14 -16.18 -15.24
CA LEU A 426 -22.51 -15.70 -15.51
C LEU A 426 -23.52 -16.19 -14.48
N SER A 427 -23.30 -17.35 -13.86
CA SER A 427 -24.12 -17.88 -12.76
C SER A 427 -24.25 -16.92 -11.58
N LEU A 428 -23.20 -16.14 -11.28
CA LEU A 428 -23.24 -15.15 -10.20
C LEU A 428 -24.09 -13.94 -10.58
N TYR A 429 -24.04 -13.48 -11.85
CA TYR A 429 -24.92 -12.40 -12.30
C TYR A 429 -26.39 -12.86 -12.36
N LYS A 430 -26.63 -14.09 -12.76
CA LYS A 430 -27.96 -14.70 -12.90
C LYS A 430 -28.44 -15.41 -11.64
N ALA A 431 -27.77 -15.26 -10.51
CA ALA A 431 -28.23 -15.79 -9.24
C ALA A 431 -29.64 -15.23 -8.92
N ARG A 432 -30.49 -16.07 -8.31
CA ARG A 432 -31.86 -15.68 -7.92
C ARG A 432 -31.85 -14.44 -7.02
N GLU A 433 -30.89 -14.39 -6.12
CA GLU A 433 -30.64 -13.27 -5.22
C GLU A 433 -29.16 -12.98 -5.17
N LYS A 434 -28.78 -11.71 -5.21
CA LYS A 434 -27.43 -11.24 -4.99
C LYS A 434 -27.42 -9.89 -4.31
N ILE A 435 -26.42 -9.65 -3.48
CA ILE A 435 -26.21 -8.34 -2.85
C ILE A 435 -25.17 -7.59 -3.67
N VAL A 436 -25.54 -6.42 -4.13
CA VAL A 436 -24.71 -5.52 -4.94
C VAL A 436 -24.31 -4.31 -4.11
N TYR A 437 -23.08 -3.85 -4.22
CA TYR A 437 -22.57 -2.72 -3.46
C TYR A 437 -21.72 -1.78 -4.31
N LYS A 438 -21.70 -0.50 -3.92
CA LYS A 438 -20.83 0.50 -4.55
C LYS A 438 -19.37 0.20 -4.25
N PHE A 439 -18.54 0.15 -5.28
CA PHE A 439 -17.10 -0.03 -5.10
C PHE A 439 -16.40 1.22 -4.58
N ILE A 440 -16.82 2.41 -5.06
CA ILE A 440 -16.30 3.71 -4.58
C ILE A 440 -17.45 4.46 -3.93
N SER A 441 -17.36 4.64 -2.62
CA SER A 441 -18.36 5.35 -1.83
C SER A 441 -17.76 5.75 -0.48
N SER A 442 -18.21 6.88 0.08
CA SER A 442 -17.92 7.29 1.46
C SER A 442 -18.81 6.58 2.48
N LYS A 443 -19.88 5.91 2.02
CA LYS A 443 -20.81 5.17 2.87
C LYS A 443 -21.05 3.77 2.31
N LEU A 444 -21.31 2.83 3.18
CA LEU A 444 -21.80 1.51 2.79
C LEU A 444 -23.16 1.64 2.12
N VAL A 445 -23.30 1.13 0.91
CA VAL A 445 -24.56 1.10 0.17
C VAL A 445 -24.70 -0.25 -0.49
N PHE A 446 -25.59 -1.07 0.04
CA PHE A 446 -25.93 -2.40 -0.45
C PHE A 446 -27.36 -2.44 -0.96
N PHE A 447 -27.56 -3.14 -2.06
CA PHE A 447 -28.85 -3.37 -2.70
C PHE A 447 -29.05 -4.87 -2.96
N CYS A 448 -30.18 -5.42 -2.61
CA CYS A 448 -30.52 -6.81 -2.91
C CYS A 448 -31.20 -6.90 -4.29
N ASP A 449 -30.52 -7.49 -5.26
CA ASP A 449 -31.04 -7.71 -6.60
C ASP A 449 -31.65 -9.11 -6.74
N THR A 450 -32.97 -9.13 -7.02
CA THR A 450 -33.76 -10.34 -7.29
C THR A 450 -34.21 -10.45 -8.76
N LYS A 451 -33.75 -9.54 -9.63
CA LYS A 451 -34.14 -9.48 -11.04
C LYS A 451 -32.98 -9.83 -12.01
N GLN A 452 -31.92 -10.45 -11.50
CA GLN A 452 -30.77 -10.92 -12.31
C GLN A 452 -30.13 -9.83 -13.19
N ARG A 453 -30.09 -8.57 -12.70
CA ARG A 453 -29.57 -7.43 -13.42
C ARG A 453 -28.05 -7.48 -13.55
N LEU A 454 -27.52 -6.83 -14.60
CA LEU A 454 -26.08 -6.67 -14.81
C LEU A 454 -25.56 -5.36 -14.22
N PHE A 455 -24.32 -5.40 -13.71
CA PHE A 455 -23.67 -4.26 -13.11
C PHE A 455 -22.25 -4.07 -13.65
N LEU A 456 -21.84 -2.80 -13.84
CA LEU A 456 -20.48 -2.42 -14.19
C LEU A 456 -19.57 -2.52 -12.95
N ASN A 457 -18.25 -2.56 -13.16
CA ASN A 457 -17.23 -2.69 -12.12
C ASN A 457 -17.13 -1.52 -11.12
N SER A 458 -17.94 -0.47 -11.28
CA SER A 458 -18.20 0.54 -10.24
C SER A 458 -19.17 0.04 -9.15
N ALA A 459 -19.79 -1.13 -9.39
CA ALA A 459 -20.59 -1.88 -8.44
C ALA A 459 -20.17 -3.35 -8.46
N ASN A 460 -19.75 -3.84 -7.31
CA ASN A 460 -19.42 -5.25 -7.13
C ASN A 460 -20.56 -5.98 -6.43
N MET A 461 -20.49 -7.30 -6.36
CA MET A 461 -21.58 -8.10 -5.80
C MET A 461 -21.08 -9.35 -5.11
N PHE A 462 -21.95 -9.96 -4.33
CA PHE A 462 -21.76 -11.31 -3.81
C PHE A 462 -23.10 -12.07 -3.71
N VAL A 463 -22.97 -13.37 -3.71
CA VAL A 463 -24.06 -14.32 -3.53
C VAL A 463 -23.76 -15.14 -2.28
N LEU A 464 -24.71 -15.23 -1.36
CA LEU A 464 -24.57 -16.04 -0.16
C LEU A 464 -24.56 -17.53 -0.51
N LYS A 465 -23.83 -18.31 0.26
CA LYS A 465 -23.90 -19.77 0.18
C LYS A 465 -25.21 -20.27 0.83
N GLU A 466 -25.68 -21.43 0.39
CA GLU A 466 -26.99 -21.98 0.77
C GLU A 466 -27.24 -22.09 2.28
N ASN A 467 -26.18 -22.36 3.06
CA ASN A 467 -26.29 -22.56 4.51
C ASN A 467 -26.06 -21.28 5.34
N PHE A 468 -26.13 -20.10 4.70
CA PHE A 468 -26.00 -18.85 5.48
C PHE A 468 -27.26 -18.61 6.34
N PRO A 469 -27.11 -18.27 7.64
CA PRO A 469 -28.22 -18.35 8.60
C PRO A 469 -29.33 -17.30 8.40
N ILE A 470 -29.07 -16.22 7.65
CA ILE A 470 -30.05 -15.18 7.36
C ILE A 470 -30.19 -14.94 5.85
N GLN A 471 -31.36 -14.45 5.44
CA GLN A 471 -31.68 -14.18 4.04
C GLN A 471 -30.92 -12.98 3.50
N SER A 472 -30.72 -12.93 2.17
CA SER A 472 -30.00 -11.83 1.49
C SER A 472 -30.60 -10.46 1.79
N TYR A 473 -31.94 -10.36 1.88
CA TYR A 473 -32.61 -9.10 2.19
C TYR A 473 -32.30 -8.64 3.63
N THR A 474 -32.37 -9.53 4.60
CA THR A 474 -32.07 -9.26 6.03
C THR A 474 -30.60 -8.85 6.19
N LEU A 475 -29.69 -9.56 5.52
CA LEU A 475 -28.26 -9.18 5.52
C LEU A 475 -28.02 -7.82 4.87
N LYS A 476 -28.74 -7.47 3.79
CA LYS A 476 -28.65 -6.15 3.15
C LYS A 476 -29.06 -5.04 4.13
N GLU A 477 -30.11 -5.25 4.93
CA GLU A 477 -30.52 -4.28 5.97
C GLU A 477 -29.44 -4.12 7.03
N LEU A 478 -28.91 -5.23 7.56
CA LEU A 478 -27.80 -5.21 8.51
C LEU A 478 -26.58 -4.44 7.97
N LEU A 479 -26.14 -4.77 6.76
CA LEU A 479 -24.98 -4.12 6.15
C LEU A 479 -25.17 -2.63 5.85
N ASN A 480 -26.43 -2.19 5.73
CA ASN A 480 -26.80 -0.78 5.55
C ASN A 480 -27.04 -0.04 6.88
N SER A 481 -26.95 -0.70 8.04
CA SER A 481 -27.17 -0.10 9.35
C SER A 481 -26.07 0.91 9.71
N ASP A 482 -26.40 1.82 10.63
CA ASP A 482 -25.43 2.79 11.14
C ASP A 482 -24.30 2.10 11.94
N LEU A 483 -24.60 0.99 12.60
CA LEU A 483 -23.59 0.19 13.29
C LEU A 483 -22.54 -0.36 12.32
N MET A 484 -22.95 -0.94 11.19
CA MET A 484 -22.00 -1.49 10.22
C MET A 484 -21.20 -0.37 9.53
N GLN A 485 -21.81 0.79 9.30
CA GLN A 485 -21.11 1.98 8.82
C GLN A 485 -20.04 2.43 9.83
N PHE A 486 -20.38 2.49 11.11
CA PHE A 486 -19.45 2.82 12.20
C PHE A 486 -18.27 1.84 12.22
N ILE A 487 -18.53 0.53 12.26
CA ILE A 487 -17.48 -0.50 12.27
C ILE A 487 -16.55 -0.34 11.05
N PHE A 488 -17.13 -0.17 9.86
CA PHE A 488 -16.36 -0.03 8.63
C PHE A 488 -15.48 1.23 8.63
N GLU A 489 -16.01 2.38 9.02
CA GLU A 489 -15.27 3.63 9.09
C GLU A 489 -14.15 3.59 10.12
N LYS A 490 -14.41 2.96 11.28
CA LYS A 490 -13.42 2.87 12.37
C LYS A 490 -12.32 1.84 12.13
N LEU A 491 -12.52 0.90 11.19
CA LEU A 491 -11.48 -0.05 10.78
C LEU A 491 -10.72 0.44 9.55
N PHE A 492 -11.41 0.79 8.46
CA PHE A 492 -10.78 0.86 7.14
C PHE A 492 -10.45 2.26 6.65
N ARG A 493 -11.18 3.29 7.06
CA ARG A 493 -10.93 4.68 6.64
C ARG A 493 -10.61 4.81 5.14
N THR A 494 -11.44 4.20 4.29
CA THR A 494 -11.26 4.17 2.85
C THR A 494 -12.54 4.57 2.12
N HIS A 495 -12.40 5.14 0.91
CA HIS A 495 -13.51 5.36 -0.01
C HIS A 495 -13.71 4.18 -0.99
N LYS A 496 -12.82 3.18 -0.95
CA LYS A 496 -12.95 1.97 -1.77
C LYS A 496 -13.42 0.82 -0.88
N ILE A 497 -14.57 0.28 -1.20
CA ILE A 497 -15.14 -0.85 -0.47
C ILE A 497 -14.61 -2.13 -1.13
N LEU A 498 -13.57 -2.70 -0.53
CA LEU A 498 -12.91 -3.89 -1.06
C LEU A 498 -13.59 -5.17 -0.54
N ARG A 499 -13.60 -6.21 -1.39
CA ARG A 499 -14.08 -7.54 -1.00
C ARG A 499 -13.46 -8.01 0.33
N LYS A 500 -12.14 -7.92 0.44
CA LYS A 500 -11.41 -8.38 1.64
C LYS A 500 -11.76 -7.61 2.91
N ASP A 501 -12.27 -6.38 2.79
CA ASP A 501 -12.71 -5.60 3.94
C ASP A 501 -14.11 -6.04 4.38
N LEU A 502 -15.00 -6.30 3.41
CA LEU A 502 -16.32 -6.85 3.69
C LEU A 502 -16.25 -8.27 4.27
N GLU A 503 -15.30 -9.08 3.81
CA GLU A 503 -15.10 -10.46 4.27
C GLU A 503 -14.75 -10.57 5.76
N CYS A 504 -14.33 -9.50 6.42
CA CYS A 504 -13.95 -9.50 7.84
C CYS A 504 -14.85 -8.66 8.75
N LEU A 505 -15.95 -8.11 8.22
CA LEU A 505 -16.93 -7.43 9.06
C LEU A 505 -17.66 -8.45 9.96
N PRO A 506 -17.85 -8.12 11.26
CA PRO A 506 -18.52 -9.02 12.18
C PRO A 506 -20.04 -9.03 11.93
N LEU A 507 -20.60 -10.20 11.75
CA LEU A 507 -22.02 -10.43 11.54
C LEU A 507 -22.57 -11.26 12.71
N PHE A 508 -23.29 -10.63 13.63
CA PHE A 508 -23.85 -11.27 14.81
C PHE A 508 -25.23 -11.86 14.49
N THR A 509 -25.21 -12.84 13.56
CA THR A 509 -26.44 -13.43 13.00
C THR A 509 -27.30 -14.15 14.04
N GLN A 510 -26.71 -14.61 15.15
CA GLN A 510 -27.43 -15.23 16.26
C GLN A 510 -28.44 -14.29 16.97
N PHE A 511 -28.33 -12.99 16.76
CA PHE A 511 -29.25 -11.99 17.32
C PHE A 511 -30.26 -11.47 16.31
N ILE A 512 -30.36 -12.10 15.13
CA ILE A 512 -31.26 -11.74 14.08
C ILE A 512 -32.25 -12.89 13.86
N ASN A 513 -33.54 -12.58 13.99
CA ASN A 513 -34.62 -13.49 13.62
C ASN A 513 -34.97 -13.28 12.12
N ASP A 514 -36.24 -13.39 11.76
CA ASP A 514 -36.71 -13.26 10.36
C ASP A 514 -36.45 -11.88 9.76
N LYS A 515 -36.49 -10.81 10.56
CA LYS A 515 -36.28 -9.42 10.13
C LYS A 515 -35.21 -8.74 10.99
N PHE A 516 -34.42 -7.90 10.35
CA PHE A 516 -33.48 -7.03 11.02
C PHE A 516 -34.19 -5.82 11.65
N ASP A 517 -34.05 -5.63 12.97
CA ASP A 517 -34.42 -4.44 13.70
C ASP A 517 -33.20 -3.89 14.44
N GLU A 518 -32.72 -2.71 14.02
CA GLU A 518 -31.46 -2.16 14.56
C GLU A 518 -31.53 -1.94 16.06
N LYS A 519 -32.67 -1.51 16.62
CA LYS A 519 -32.81 -1.24 18.04
C LYS A 519 -32.64 -2.51 18.87
N THR A 520 -33.41 -3.54 18.57
CA THR A 520 -33.33 -4.85 19.24
C THR A 520 -31.93 -5.47 19.06
N TYR A 521 -31.35 -5.34 17.89
CA TYR A 521 -30.01 -5.84 17.60
C TYR A 521 -28.94 -5.19 18.47
N LEU A 522 -28.98 -3.86 18.64
CA LEU A 522 -28.09 -3.11 19.50
C LEU A 522 -28.27 -3.50 20.99
N GLU A 523 -29.51 -3.73 21.41
CA GLU A 523 -29.82 -4.21 22.77
C GLU A 523 -29.20 -5.57 23.05
N CYS A 524 -29.29 -6.51 22.12
CA CYS A 524 -28.65 -7.83 22.23
C CYS A 524 -27.11 -7.74 22.25
N LEU A 525 -26.54 -6.76 21.58
CA LEU A 525 -25.10 -6.51 21.57
C LEU A 525 -24.61 -5.76 22.83
N GLY A 526 -25.51 -5.29 23.70
CA GLY A 526 -25.13 -4.53 24.90
C GLY A 526 -24.57 -3.14 24.57
N ILE A 527 -24.98 -2.54 23.46
CA ILE A 527 -24.54 -1.21 23.04
C ILE A 527 -25.74 -0.29 22.83
N GLU A 528 -25.51 1.01 22.94
CA GLU A 528 -26.51 2.05 22.65
C GLU A 528 -26.01 2.97 21.56
N LYS A 529 -26.94 3.46 20.75
CA LYS A 529 -26.70 4.42 19.68
C LYS A 529 -26.90 5.83 20.24
N LEU A 530 -25.84 6.61 20.28
CA LEU A 530 -25.87 8.02 20.71
C LEU A 530 -26.36 8.90 19.56
N ASP A 531 -25.87 8.66 18.36
CA ASP A 531 -26.32 9.26 17.11
C ASP A 531 -25.98 8.35 15.91
N SER A 532 -26.10 8.82 14.67
CA SER A 532 -25.83 8.01 13.47
C SER A 532 -24.35 7.60 13.28
N LYS A 533 -23.44 8.13 14.11
CA LYS A 533 -21.99 7.91 14.01
C LYS A 533 -21.33 7.47 15.30
N HIS A 534 -22.02 7.59 16.42
CA HIS A 534 -21.46 7.32 17.75
C HIS A 534 -22.29 6.30 18.51
N PHE A 535 -21.57 5.37 19.10
CA PHE A 535 -22.10 4.28 19.91
C PHE A 535 -21.36 4.23 21.25
N ALA A 536 -22.00 3.66 22.26
CA ALA A 536 -21.42 3.41 23.59
C ALA A 536 -21.82 2.01 24.07
N ILE A 537 -21.01 1.44 24.97
CA ILE A 537 -21.37 0.22 25.69
C ILE A 537 -22.44 0.61 26.72
N LYS A 538 -23.53 -0.15 26.80
CA LYS A 538 -24.55 0.03 27.86
C LYS A 538 -23.93 -0.23 29.22
N SER A 539 -24.14 0.70 30.14
CA SER A 539 -23.71 0.59 31.54
C SER A 539 -24.48 -0.50 32.30
#